data_f85d1f8657a9ae622e51773138c9dcd8
#
_entry.id   f85d1f8657a9ae622e51773138c9dcd8
#
_cell.length_a   1.000
_cell.length_b   1.000
_cell.length_c   1.000
_cell.angle_alpha   90.00
_cell.angle_beta   90.00
_cell.angle_gamma   90.00
#
_symmetry.space_group_name_H-M   'P 1'
#
loop_
_entity.id
_entity.type
_entity.pdbx_description
1 polymer ?
#
loop_
_entity_poly.entity_id
_entity_poly.type
_entity_poly.pdbx_seq_one_letter_code
_entity_poly.pdbx_strand_id
1 'polypeptide(L)' 'MYVYKRTEPGLWTVGYYAPDGKWYTDSDHGDPEEAANRVAWLNGQR' A
#
# COMPACT_ATOMS: atom_id res chain seq x y z
N MET A 1 -6.10 0.11 -8.21
CA MET A 1 -6.09 1.08 -7.10
C MET A 1 -5.20 0.59 -5.97
N TYR A 2 -4.32 1.43 -5.49
CA TYR A 2 -3.42 1.06 -4.39
C TYR A 2 -4.12 1.20 -3.06
N VAL A 3 -3.76 0.31 -2.15
CA VAL A 3 -4.25 0.34 -0.76
C VAL A 3 -3.08 0.01 0.15
N TYR A 4 -3.25 0.21 1.45
CA TYR A 4 -2.25 -0.28 2.40
C TYR A 4 -2.93 -1.12 3.45
N LYS A 5 -2.16 -2.02 4.03
CA LYS A 5 -2.66 -2.89 5.09
C LYS A 5 -1.54 -3.14 6.10
N ARG A 6 -1.95 -3.36 7.35
CA ARG A 6 -1.00 -3.70 8.41
C ARG A 6 -0.69 -5.19 8.28
N THR A 7 0.55 -5.51 7.93
CA THR A 7 0.98 -6.90 7.75
C THR A 7 1.62 -7.48 9.00
N GLU A 8 2.22 -6.61 9.82
CA GLU A 8 2.82 -6.99 11.10
C GLU A 8 2.71 -5.80 12.04
N PRO A 9 2.85 -6.00 13.36
CA PRO A 9 2.91 -4.87 14.27
C PRO A 9 4.02 -3.91 13.85
N GLY A 10 3.66 -2.64 13.62
CA GLY A 10 4.63 -1.63 13.21
C GLY A 10 5.01 -1.69 11.73
N LEU A 11 4.31 -2.49 10.92
CA LEU A 11 4.61 -2.58 9.49
C LEU A 11 3.34 -2.46 8.65
N TRP A 12 3.34 -1.50 7.74
CA TRP A 12 2.23 -1.27 6.81
C TRP A 12 2.73 -1.43 5.39
N THR A 13 2.09 -2.32 4.64
CA THR A 13 2.49 -2.65 3.27
C THR A 13 1.54 -1.99 2.28
N VAL A 14 2.11 -1.25 1.35
CA VAL A 14 1.37 -0.60 0.26
C VAL A 14 1.44 -1.48 -0.97
N GLY A 15 0.32 -1.65 -1.65
CA GLY A 15 0.28 -2.43 -2.87
C GLY A 15 -1.11 -2.43 -3.46
N TYR A 16 -1.39 -3.42 -4.29
CA TYR A 16 -2.71 -3.52 -4.91
C TYR A 16 -3.05 -4.96 -5.21
N TYR A 17 -4.35 -5.20 -5.37
CA TYR A 17 -4.84 -6.51 -5.82
C TYR A 17 -5.08 -6.43 -7.33
N ALA A 18 -4.47 -7.36 -8.07
CA ALA A 18 -4.68 -7.47 -9.50
C ALA A 18 -6.08 -8.06 -9.77
N PRO A 19 -6.59 -7.96 -11.02
CA PRO A 19 -7.90 -8.54 -11.35
C PRO A 19 -8.02 -10.04 -11.07
N ASP A 20 -6.88 -10.75 -11.04
CA ASP A 20 -6.88 -12.18 -10.72
C ASP A 20 -6.89 -12.45 -9.21
N GLY A 21 -6.93 -11.40 -8.39
CA GLY A 21 -6.98 -11.51 -6.95
C GLY A 21 -5.61 -11.59 -6.27
N LYS A 22 -4.54 -11.56 -7.02
CA LYS A 22 -3.19 -11.63 -6.45
C LYS A 22 -2.75 -10.26 -5.93
N TRP A 23 -2.04 -10.28 -4.81
CA TRP A 23 -1.49 -9.09 -4.19
C TRP A 23 -0.10 -8.78 -4.75
N TYR A 24 0.13 -7.53 -5.08
CA TYR A 24 1.44 -7.04 -5.53
C TYR A 24 1.88 -5.91 -4.63
N THR A 25 3.01 -6.08 -3.97
CA THR A 25 3.54 -5.11 -3.01
C THR A 25 4.32 -4.02 -3.72
N ASP A 26 4.03 -2.76 -3.35
CA ASP A 26 4.80 -1.60 -3.83
C ASP A 26 5.91 -1.26 -2.82
N SER A 27 5.55 -1.11 -1.55
CA SER A 27 6.52 -0.68 -0.53
C SER A 27 6.02 -1.03 0.86
N ASP A 28 6.94 -0.98 1.83
CA ASP A 28 6.64 -1.19 3.24
C ASP A 28 7.00 0.06 4.03
N HIS A 29 6.23 0.37 5.05
CA HIS A 29 6.44 1.55 5.87
C HIS A 29 6.24 1.21 7.34
N GLY A 30 7.01 1.86 8.19
CA GLY A 30 6.89 1.69 9.64
C GLY A 30 5.85 2.59 10.29
N ASP A 31 5.13 3.38 9.49
CA ASP A 31 4.18 4.38 9.95
C ASP A 31 2.96 4.36 9.04
N PRO A 32 1.74 4.22 9.60
CA PRO A 32 0.53 4.19 8.75
C PRO A 32 0.32 5.50 8.00
N GLU A 33 0.75 6.62 8.55
CA GLU A 33 0.61 7.90 7.86
C GLU A 33 1.47 7.94 6.59
N GLU A 34 2.68 7.41 6.66
CA GLU A 34 3.55 7.32 5.48
C GLU A 34 2.93 6.40 4.43
N ALA A 35 2.38 5.28 4.88
CA ALA A 35 1.72 4.35 3.97
C ALA A 35 0.52 5.02 3.29
N ALA A 36 -0.28 5.74 4.05
CA ALA A 36 -1.44 6.45 3.50
C ALA A 36 -1.02 7.52 2.49
N ASN A 37 0.07 8.24 2.79
CA ASN A 37 0.59 9.25 1.86
C ASN A 37 1.07 8.61 0.56
N ARG A 38 1.72 7.48 0.66
CA ARG A 38 2.19 6.75 -0.53
C ARG A 38 1.00 6.30 -1.38
N VAL A 39 -0.04 5.76 -0.73
CA VAL A 39 -1.24 5.33 -1.44
C VAL A 39 -1.89 6.51 -2.17
N ALA A 40 -2.01 7.65 -1.49
CA ALA A 40 -2.61 8.83 -2.10
C ALA A 40 -1.80 9.29 -3.32
N TRP A 41 -0.48 9.28 -3.20
CA TRP A 41 0.39 9.69 -4.29
C TRP A 41 0.25 8.75 -5.49
N LEU A 42 0.28 7.43 -5.24
CA LEU A 42 0.18 6.44 -6.30
C LEU A 42 -1.17 6.51 -7.01
N ASN A 43 -2.25 6.67 -6.24
CA ASN A 43 -3.59 6.73 -6.82
C ASN A 43 -3.83 8.04 -7.55
N GLY A 44 -3.07 9.08 -7.24
CA GLY A 44 -3.17 10.37 -7.92
C GLY A 44 -2.30 10.49 -9.15
N GLN A 45 -1.45 9.51 -9.44
CA GLN A 45 -0.59 9.53 -10.60
C GLN A 45 -1.36 9.21 -11.87
N ARG A 46 -0.93 9.84 -12.95
CA ARG A 46 -1.54 9.62 -14.25
C ARG A 46 -0.50 9.13 -15.24
#